data_b48a00d5314cc176c4efd73ba8dca8a9
#
_entry.id   b48a00d5314cc176c4efd73ba8dca8a9
#
_cell.length_a   1.000
_cell.length_b   1.000
_cell.length_c   1.000
_cell.angle_alpha   90.00
_cell.angle_beta   90.00
_cell.angle_gamma   90.00
#
_symmetry.space_group_name_H-M   'P 1'
#
loop_
_entity.id
_entity.type
_entity.pdbx_description
1 polymer ?
#
loop_
_entity_poly.entity_id
_entity_poly.type
_entity_poly.pdbx_seq_one_letter_code
_entity_poly.pdbx_strand_id
1 'polypeptide(L)'
;MTSVYVETYGCTLNQSESEELTLQLVGHRVVESTEDARVLVLNTCMVIATTEKKILRRIDTLYQQLGARTLIITGCMAGPFGDRLHALYPALKTMRISGVASYIDAHFSRGAASAPRPNITAKVKIAQGCGGSCSYCIVKLIRGPVKSRSIEAVTRDVEQRVQNGAKQIFLTAQDGGVYGLDQGHRLPDLVEALCEIEHDFKLRVGMMNVSLILDIAEDLVEAFKHPRVYRFVHLPVQSGSDRILELMERGHTVSDFTHVVSSFRYELRDVTVSTDFIVGFPSETSEDFRATVDLLREVAPLKVNITRFSQREGTKAFFLRPVTGRVQKDRSRTLTAEHHRVARQRNCECIGESYRAL
;
A
#
# COMPACT_ATOMS: atom_id res chain seq x y z
N MET A 1 -13.11 -25.66 18.48
CA MET A 1 -12.24 -24.91 17.52
C MET A 1 -13.12 -23.90 16.79
N THR A 2 -12.78 -22.63 16.87
CA THR A 2 -13.62 -21.57 16.26
C THR A 2 -13.20 -21.33 14.82
N SER A 3 -14.17 -21.15 13.94
CA SER A 3 -13.95 -20.79 12.54
C SER A 3 -13.92 -19.28 12.35
N VAL A 4 -12.88 -18.80 11.67
CA VAL A 4 -12.63 -17.36 11.44
C VAL A 4 -12.49 -17.11 9.95
N TYR A 5 -13.28 -16.20 9.41
CA TYR A 5 -13.15 -15.69 8.05
C TYR A 5 -12.46 -14.33 8.06
N VAL A 6 -11.47 -14.13 7.22
CA VAL A 6 -10.73 -12.87 7.11
C VAL A 6 -10.86 -12.34 5.69
N GLU A 7 -11.50 -11.19 5.54
CA GLU A 7 -11.65 -10.49 4.26
C GLU A 7 -10.87 -9.17 4.28
N THR A 8 -10.05 -8.92 3.26
CA THR A 8 -9.13 -7.80 3.21
C THR A 8 -9.43 -6.86 2.06
N TYR A 9 -9.55 -5.59 2.37
CA TYR A 9 -9.67 -4.50 1.42
C TYR A 9 -8.49 -3.55 1.54
N GLY A 10 -8.06 -2.99 0.41
CA GLY A 10 -7.08 -1.89 0.39
C GLY A 10 -5.70 -2.28 -0.12
N CYS A 11 -4.68 -1.66 0.44
CA CYS A 11 -3.30 -1.72 -0.04
C CYS A 11 -2.55 -2.98 0.43
N THR A 12 -1.33 -3.14 -0.07
CA THR A 12 -0.43 -4.24 0.29
C THR A 12 -0.18 -4.30 1.81
N LEU A 13 -0.16 -3.16 2.50
CA LEU A 13 -0.02 -3.14 3.95
C LEU A 13 -1.23 -3.78 4.66
N ASN A 14 -2.47 -3.50 4.23
CA ASN A 14 -3.64 -4.19 4.79
C ASN A 14 -3.57 -5.70 4.55
N GLN A 15 -3.06 -6.12 3.40
CA GLN A 15 -2.84 -7.54 3.11
C GLN A 15 -1.78 -8.15 4.05
N SER A 16 -0.66 -7.46 4.28
CA SER A 16 0.36 -7.89 5.24
C SER A 16 -0.21 -8.03 6.67
N GLU A 17 -1.00 -7.06 7.11
CA GLU A 17 -1.66 -7.07 8.41
C GLU A 17 -2.63 -8.27 8.55
N SER A 18 -3.33 -8.65 7.48
CA SER A 18 -4.22 -9.82 7.49
C SER A 18 -3.44 -11.14 7.42
N GLU A 19 -2.32 -11.20 6.71
CA GLU A 19 -1.42 -12.35 6.73
C GLU A 19 -0.84 -12.56 8.13
N GLU A 20 -0.37 -11.48 8.79
CA GLU A 20 0.12 -11.51 10.17
C GLU A 20 -0.96 -11.99 11.15
N LEU A 21 -2.19 -11.46 11.04
CA LEU A 21 -3.33 -11.91 11.82
C LEU A 21 -3.59 -13.42 11.64
N THR A 22 -3.60 -13.89 10.39
CA THR A 22 -3.84 -15.30 10.08
C THR A 22 -2.79 -16.22 10.74
N LEU A 23 -1.53 -15.79 10.78
CA LEU A 23 -0.46 -16.51 11.47
C LEU A 23 -0.64 -16.52 13.00
N GLN A 24 -1.27 -15.50 13.59
CA GLN A 24 -1.56 -15.41 15.03
C GLN A 24 -2.78 -16.24 15.45
N LEU A 25 -3.66 -16.62 14.52
CA LEU A 25 -4.88 -17.40 14.80
C LEU A 25 -4.60 -18.90 15.03
N VAL A 26 -3.50 -19.22 15.71
CA VAL A 26 -3.12 -20.59 16.07
C VAL A 26 -4.18 -21.20 17.01
N GLY A 27 -4.71 -22.38 16.62
CA GLY A 27 -5.79 -23.03 17.36
C GLY A 27 -7.19 -22.63 16.92
N HIS A 28 -7.31 -21.78 15.90
CA HIS A 28 -8.55 -21.47 15.20
C HIS A 28 -8.50 -21.95 13.76
N ARG A 29 -9.64 -22.22 13.15
CA ARG A 29 -9.74 -22.63 11.75
C ARG A 29 -10.04 -21.42 10.87
N VAL A 30 -9.09 -20.98 10.06
CA VAL A 30 -9.34 -19.99 9.03
C VAL A 30 -10.10 -20.63 7.88
N VAL A 31 -11.26 -20.05 7.53
CA VAL A 31 -12.19 -20.54 6.51
C VAL A 31 -12.28 -19.59 5.33
N GLU A 32 -12.68 -20.10 4.17
CA GLU A 32 -12.77 -19.35 2.92
C GLU A 32 -14.18 -18.79 2.65
N SER A 33 -15.18 -19.28 3.38
CA SER A 33 -16.58 -18.88 3.21
C SER A 33 -17.11 -18.19 4.48
N THR A 34 -17.93 -17.16 4.27
CA THR A 34 -18.64 -16.46 5.36
C THR A 34 -19.66 -17.33 6.07
N GLU A 35 -20.27 -18.32 5.37
CA GLU A 35 -21.25 -19.23 5.91
C GLU A 35 -20.65 -20.17 6.96
N ASP A 36 -19.39 -20.57 6.77
CA ASP A 36 -18.67 -21.49 7.65
C ASP A 36 -18.07 -20.79 8.88
N ALA A 37 -18.12 -19.45 8.90
CA ALA A 37 -17.45 -18.64 9.91
C ALA A 37 -18.33 -18.34 11.12
N ARG A 38 -17.76 -18.51 12.31
CA ARG A 38 -18.32 -17.98 13.57
C ARG A 38 -17.90 -16.54 13.81
N VAL A 39 -16.67 -16.20 13.40
CA VAL A 39 -16.13 -14.84 13.50
C VAL A 39 -15.79 -14.36 12.10
N LEU A 40 -16.28 -13.17 11.75
CA LEU A 40 -16.03 -12.49 10.49
C LEU A 40 -15.11 -11.30 10.78
N VAL A 41 -13.94 -11.24 10.16
CA VAL A 41 -12.99 -10.13 10.31
C VAL A 41 -12.87 -9.41 8.96
N LEU A 42 -13.20 -8.11 8.92
CA LEU A 42 -12.99 -7.25 7.77
C LEU A 42 -11.84 -6.29 8.05
N ASN A 43 -10.73 -6.48 7.35
CA ASN A 43 -9.63 -5.50 7.31
C ASN A 43 -9.92 -4.47 6.22
N THR A 44 -10.18 -3.23 6.62
CA THR A 44 -10.82 -2.21 5.80
C THR A 44 -9.87 -1.11 5.35
N CYS A 45 -10.23 -0.46 4.24
CA CYS A 45 -9.55 0.70 3.68
C CYS A 45 -10.54 1.86 3.51
N MET A 46 -10.07 3.11 3.68
CA MET A 46 -10.88 4.30 3.42
C MET A 46 -10.11 5.41 2.70
N VAL A 47 -8.99 5.07 2.06
CA VAL A 47 -8.20 6.06 1.33
C VAL A 47 -8.92 6.51 0.05
N ILE A 48 -9.60 5.62 -0.65
CA ILE A 48 -10.32 5.87 -1.90
C ILE A 48 -11.84 5.75 -1.66
N ALA A 49 -12.61 6.79 -2.05
CA ALA A 49 -14.06 6.86 -1.81
C ALA A 49 -14.86 5.69 -2.42
N THR A 50 -14.48 5.22 -3.60
CA THR A 50 -15.16 4.07 -4.24
C THR A 50 -14.94 2.77 -3.46
N THR A 51 -13.75 2.58 -2.91
CA THR A 51 -13.42 1.43 -2.04
C THR A 51 -14.18 1.52 -0.73
N GLU A 52 -14.24 2.69 -0.11
CA GLU A 52 -15.00 2.94 1.11
C GLU A 52 -16.48 2.59 0.92
N LYS A 53 -17.11 3.08 -0.15
CA LYS A 53 -18.51 2.75 -0.47
C LYS A 53 -18.74 1.26 -0.68
N LYS A 54 -17.80 0.56 -1.31
CA LYS A 54 -17.86 -0.90 -1.49
C LYS A 54 -17.80 -1.62 -0.14
N ILE A 55 -16.92 -1.19 0.75
CA ILE A 55 -16.75 -1.78 2.08
C ILE A 55 -18.00 -1.54 2.93
N LEU A 56 -18.57 -0.34 2.95
CA LEU A 56 -19.79 -0.04 3.69
C LEU A 56 -20.96 -0.93 3.24
N ARG A 57 -21.13 -1.15 1.95
CA ARG A 57 -22.14 -2.10 1.43
C ARG A 57 -21.86 -3.53 1.90
N ARG A 58 -20.61 -3.93 1.94
CA ARG A 58 -20.23 -5.27 2.41
C ARG A 58 -20.50 -5.44 3.90
N ILE A 59 -20.19 -4.41 4.71
CA ILE A 59 -20.52 -4.38 6.14
C ILE A 59 -22.03 -4.52 6.33
N ASP A 60 -22.84 -3.75 5.60
CA ASP A 60 -24.29 -3.81 5.65
C ASP A 60 -24.81 -5.22 5.36
N THR A 61 -24.35 -5.84 4.26
CA THR A 61 -24.73 -7.20 3.90
C THR A 61 -24.38 -8.21 4.99
N LEU A 62 -23.17 -8.16 5.55
CA LEU A 62 -22.73 -9.09 6.60
C LEU A 62 -23.45 -8.84 7.92
N TYR A 63 -23.76 -7.57 8.22
CA TYR A 63 -24.48 -7.21 9.44
C TYR A 63 -25.93 -7.72 9.42
N GLN A 64 -26.64 -7.59 8.30
CA GLN A 64 -27.99 -8.10 8.11
C GLN A 64 -28.07 -9.63 8.26
N GLN A 65 -26.99 -10.33 7.90
CA GLN A 65 -26.86 -11.78 7.98
C GLN A 65 -26.15 -12.26 9.26
N LEU A 66 -25.92 -11.37 10.22
CA LEU A 66 -24.98 -11.64 11.32
C LEU A 66 -25.46 -12.82 12.22
N GLY A 67 -26.72 -12.86 12.61
CA GLY A 67 -27.23 -13.88 13.52
C GLY A 67 -26.42 -13.95 14.83
N ALA A 68 -26.01 -15.16 15.21
CA ALA A 68 -25.19 -15.41 16.40
C ALA A 68 -23.66 -15.26 16.17
N ARG A 69 -23.25 -14.78 14.99
CA ARG A 69 -21.84 -14.58 14.63
C ARG A 69 -21.30 -13.25 15.16
N THR A 70 -19.98 -13.13 15.20
CA THR A 70 -19.31 -11.89 15.56
C THR A 70 -18.71 -11.25 14.33
N LEU A 71 -19.01 -9.96 14.08
CA LEU A 71 -18.39 -9.16 13.02
C LEU A 71 -17.40 -8.16 13.63
N ILE A 72 -16.13 -8.29 13.22
CA ILE A 72 -15.03 -7.42 13.66
C ILE A 72 -14.58 -6.60 12.46
N ILE A 73 -14.62 -5.28 12.60
CA ILE A 73 -14.06 -4.33 11.63
C ILE A 73 -12.71 -3.86 12.14
N THR A 74 -11.70 -3.98 11.30
CA THR A 74 -10.34 -3.55 11.57
C THR A 74 -9.77 -2.75 10.39
N GLY A 75 -8.49 -2.36 10.45
CA GLY A 75 -7.84 -1.54 9.42
C GLY A 75 -8.19 -0.06 9.52
N CYS A 76 -8.25 0.61 8.35
CA CYS A 76 -8.38 2.08 8.32
C CYS A 76 -9.70 2.61 8.87
N MET A 77 -10.80 1.88 8.77
CA MET A 77 -12.11 2.35 9.25
C MET A 77 -12.32 2.12 10.75
N ALA A 78 -11.55 1.27 11.39
CA ALA A 78 -11.69 0.98 12.81
C ALA A 78 -11.10 2.05 13.75
N GLY A 79 -10.36 3.02 13.21
CA GLY A 79 -9.78 4.13 13.95
C GLY A 79 -10.78 5.28 14.14
N PRO A 80 -10.50 6.49 13.59
CA PRO A 80 -11.29 7.69 13.81
C PRO A 80 -12.78 7.59 13.41
N PHE A 81 -13.15 6.60 12.63
CA PHE A 81 -14.51 6.36 12.14
C PHE A 81 -15.24 5.21 12.86
N GLY A 82 -14.62 4.63 13.90
CA GLY A 82 -15.20 3.55 14.69
C GLY A 82 -16.54 3.94 15.31
N ASP A 83 -16.62 5.13 15.90
CA ASP A 83 -17.85 5.65 16.53
C ASP A 83 -19.00 5.77 15.53
N ARG A 84 -18.73 6.23 14.31
CA ARG A 84 -19.74 6.30 13.24
C ARG A 84 -20.22 4.91 12.82
N LEU A 85 -19.32 3.92 12.78
CA LEU A 85 -19.72 2.54 12.51
C LEU A 85 -20.57 1.96 13.63
N HIS A 86 -20.25 2.22 14.89
CA HIS A 86 -21.05 1.79 16.04
C HIS A 86 -22.44 2.42 16.05
N ALA A 87 -22.57 3.70 15.67
CA ALA A 87 -23.85 4.36 15.56
C ALA A 87 -24.76 3.71 14.50
N LEU A 88 -24.19 3.23 13.39
CA LEU A 88 -24.94 2.56 12.32
C LEU A 88 -25.17 1.07 12.58
N TYR A 89 -24.22 0.41 13.24
CA TYR A 89 -24.16 -1.05 13.42
C TYR A 89 -23.76 -1.40 14.87
N PRO A 90 -24.65 -1.28 15.86
CA PRO A 90 -24.31 -1.40 17.29
C PRO A 90 -23.72 -2.76 17.71
N ALA A 91 -24.05 -3.84 16.99
CA ALA A 91 -23.58 -5.18 17.34
C ALA A 91 -22.18 -5.53 16.78
N LEU A 92 -21.63 -4.72 15.87
CA LEU A 92 -20.28 -4.98 15.38
C LEU A 92 -19.20 -4.55 16.39
N LYS A 93 -18.00 -5.09 16.23
CA LYS A 93 -16.83 -4.69 17.02
C LYS A 93 -15.85 -3.94 16.13
N THR A 94 -15.29 -2.86 16.65
CA THR A 94 -14.17 -2.15 15.99
C THR A 94 -12.94 -2.25 16.86
N MET A 95 -11.79 -2.60 16.25
CA MET A 95 -10.53 -2.67 16.97
C MET A 95 -9.34 -2.60 16.02
N ARG A 96 -8.17 -2.25 16.57
CA ARG A 96 -6.92 -2.34 15.81
C ARG A 96 -6.62 -3.80 15.50
N ILE A 97 -6.01 -4.06 14.33
CA ILE A 97 -5.75 -5.43 13.89
C ILE A 97 -4.87 -6.23 14.85
N SER A 98 -3.93 -5.57 15.54
CA SER A 98 -3.09 -6.17 16.56
C SER A 98 -3.84 -6.74 17.78
N GLY A 99 -5.07 -6.29 18.00
CA GLY A 99 -5.93 -6.77 19.09
C GLY A 99 -6.89 -7.89 18.68
N VAL A 100 -7.03 -8.16 17.39
CA VAL A 100 -8.05 -9.11 16.88
C VAL A 100 -7.79 -10.53 17.35
N ALA A 101 -6.55 -11.02 17.23
CA ALA A 101 -6.21 -12.38 17.66
C ALA A 101 -6.45 -12.55 19.17
N SER A 102 -5.96 -11.63 19.99
CA SER A 102 -6.16 -11.66 21.45
C SER A 102 -7.64 -11.59 21.84
N TYR A 103 -8.45 -10.81 21.12
CA TYR A 103 -9.89 -10.77 21.34
C TYR A 103 -10.55 -12.12 21.02
N ILE A 104 -10.19 -12.74 19.89
CA ILE A 104 -10.73 -14.05 19.49
C ILE A 104 -10.33 -15.11 20.53
N ASP A 105 -9.06 -15.13 20.97
CA ASP A 105 -8.57 -16.05 21.99
C ASP A 105 -9.27 -15.93 23.34
N ALA A 106 -9.63 -14.71 23.73
CA ALA A 106 -10.31 -14.45 25.01
C ALA A 106 -11.79 -14.84 25.00
N HIS A 107 -12.45 -14.83 23.84
CA HIS A 107 -13.92 -14.98 23.74
C HIS A 107 -14.36 -16.28 23.05
N PHE A 108 -13.42 -17.04 22.45
CA PHE A 108 -13.75 -18.23 21.66
C PHE A 108 -12.80 -19.38 21.94
N SER A 109 -13.34 -20.61 21.87
CA SER A 109 -12.58 -21.82 22.17
C SER A 109 -11.52 -22.11 21.11
N ARG A 110 -10.29 -22.37 21.56
CA ARG A 110 -9.19 -22.89 20.73
C ARG A 110 -9.35 -24.39 20.49
N GLY A 111 -8.79 -24.88 19.39
CA GLY A 111 -8.62 -26.30 19.07
C GLY A 111 -7.15 -26.66 18.88
N ALA A 112 -6.89 -27.82 18.29
CA ALA A 112 -5.52 -28.19 17.93
C ALA A 112 -4.93 -27.19 16.92
N ALA A 113 -3.65 -26.89 17.06
CA ALA A 113 -2.95 -26.00 16.14
C ALA A 113 -2.95 -26.62 14.72
N SER A 114 -3.35 -25.83 13.73
CA SER A 114 -3.12 -26.14 12.31
C SER A 114 -1.93 -25.35 11.81
N ALA A 115 -1.03 -25.99 11.09
CA ALA A 115 0.06 -25.28 10.44
C ALA A 115 -0.48 -24.29 9.41
N PRO A 116 0.01 -23.05 9.35
CA PRO A 116 -0.35 -22.11 8.30
C PRO A 116 0.06 -22.68 6.94
N ARG A 117 -0.78 -22.45 5.92
CA ARG A 117 -0.45 -22.87 4.54
C ARG A 117 0.77 -22.07 4.05
N PRO A 118 1.75 -22.73 3.40
CA PRO A 118 2.88 -22.02 2.81
C PRO A 118 2.37 -21.05 1.74
N ASN A 119 2.82 -19.81 1.80
CA ASN A 119 2.52 -18.80 0.80
C ASN A 119 3.81 -18.47 0.04
N ILE A 120 3.82 -18.67 -1.29
CA ILE A 120 4.97 -18.37 -2.14
C ILE A 120 5.37 -16.88 -2.06
N THR A 121 4.37 -15.99 -1.92
CA THR A 121 4.59 -14.56 -1.75
C THR A 121 4.15 -14.11 -0.36
N ALA A 122 5.08 -13.63 0.45
CA ALA A 122 4.78 -13.09 1.77
C ALA A 122 4.94 -11.56 1.80
N LYS A 123 4.01 -10.88 2.45
CA LYS A 123 4.03 -9.44 2.65
C LYS A 123 4.50 -9.12 4.07
N VAL A 124 5.61 -8.43 4.19
CA VAL A 124 6.24 -8.10 5.47
C VAL A 124 6.10 -6.60 5.73
N LYS A 125 5.38 -6.27 6.78
CA LYS A 125 5.26 -4.90 7.26
C LYS A 125 6.58 -4.44 7.88
N ILE A 126 7.16 -3.36 7.35
CA ILE A 126 8.41 -2.78 7.87
C ILE A 126 8.17 -1.57 8.76
N ALA A 127 7.13 -0.78 8.46
CA ALA A 127 6.75 0.39 9.24
C ALA A 127 5.24 0.62 9.18
N GLN A 128 4.74 1.44 10.09
CA GLN A 128 3.38 1.97 10.11
C GLN A 128 3.43 3.48 10.25
N GLY A 129 2.41 4.18 9.73
CA GLY A 129 2.36 5.64 9.74
C GLY A 129 3.04 6.24 8.51
N CYS A 130 3.01 7.56 8.41
CA CYS A 130 3.58 8.28 7.28
C CYS A 130 4.24 9.58 7.75
N GLY A 131 5.46 9.87 7.25
CA GLY A 131 6.19 11.10 7.50
C GLY A 131 5.74 12.30 6.64
N GLY A 132 4.93 12.05 5.59
CA GLY A 132 4.46 13.08 4.68
C GLY A 132 3.39 14.01 5.28
N SER A 133 3.23 15.18 4.67
CA SER A 133 2.23 16.20 5.04
C SER A 133 1.19 16.46 3.94
N CYS A 134 1.05 15.55 2.99
CA CYS A 134 0.21 15.73 1.79
C CYS A 134 -1.19 16.26 2.14
N SER A 135 -1.58 17.39 1.53
CA SER A 135 -2.80 18.15 1.85
C SER A 135 -4.11 17.37 1.63
N TYR A 136 -4.07 16.32 0.83
CA TYR A 136 -5.23 15.49 0.47
C TYR A 136 -5.29 14.15 1.21
N CYS A 137 -4.21 13.77 1.93
CA CYS A 137 -4.05 12.40 2.39
C CYS A 137 -4.57 12.21 3.83
N ILE A 138 -5.52 11.30 3.98
CA ILE A 138 -6.09 10.95 5.28
C ILE A 138 -5.23 9.96 6.09
N VAL A 139 -4.20 9.38 5.46
CA VAL A 139 -3.41 8.28 6.05
C VAL A 139 -2.77 8.69 7.38
N LYS A 140 -2.22 9.90 7.47
CA LYS A 140 -1.59 10.39 8.72
C LYS A 140 -2.58 10.48 9.88
N LEU A 141 -3.83 10.88 9.61
CA LEU A 141 -4.90 10.95 10.62
C LEU A 141 -5.30 9.55 11.11
N ILE A 142 -5.25 8.55 10.22
CA ILE A 142 -5.68 7.17 10.53
C ILE A 142 -4.57 6.36 11.17
N ARG A 143 -3.35 6.45 10.64
CA ARG A 143 -2.24 5.55 10.97
C ARG A 143 -1.23 6.20 11.93
N GLY A 144 -1.33 7.51 12.12
CA GLY A 144 -0.48 8.28 13.02
C GLY A 144 0.96 8.50 12.50
N PRO A 145 1.88 8.87 13.40
CA PRO A 145 3.29 9.07 13.08
C PRO A 145 3.98 7.76 12.68
N VAL A 146 5.15 7.89 12.09
CA VAL A 146 5.99 6.75 11.70
C VAL A 146 6.37 5.94 12.94
N LYS A 147 6.25 4.63 12.80
CA LYS A 147 6.77 3.61 13.74
C LYS A 147 7.37 2.50 12.93
N SER A 148 8.69 2.49 12.83
CA SER A 148 9.45 1.45 12.15
C SER A 148 9.60 0.21 13.05
N ARG A 149 9.68 -0.95 12.43
CA ARG A 149 10.17 -2.17 13.09
C ARG A 149 11.68 -2.15 13.03
N SER A 150 12.35 -2.69 14.06
CA SER A 150 13.81 -2.80 14.01
C SER A 150 14.27 -3.74 12.89
N ILE A 151 15.47 -3.55 12.39
CA ILE A 151 16.07 -4.38 11.34
C ILE A 151 16.01 -5.85 11.76
N GLU A 152 16.40 -6.16 13.00
CA GLU A 152 16.41 -7.53 13.52
C GLU A 152 15.00 -8.15 13.59
N ALA A 153 13.98 -7.35 13.90
CA ALA A 153 12.61 -7.84 13.95
C ALA A 153 12.06 -8.14 12.56
N VAL A 154 12.43 -7.34 11.56
CA VAL A 154 12.05 -7.56 10.15
C VAL A 154 12.82 -8.76 9.59
N THR A 155 14.13 -8.86 9.85
CA THR A 155 14.99 -9.97 9.41
C THR A 155 14.45 -11.31 9.91
N ARG A 156 14.17 -11.42 11.21
CA ARG A 156 13.58 -12.64 11.79
C ARG A 156 12.23 -13.02 11.15
N ASP A 157 11.38 -12.04 10.87
CA ASP A 157 10.08 -12.29 10.21
C ASP A 157 10.29 -12.81 8.78
N VAL A 158 11.22 -12.20 8.02
CA VAL A 158 11.59 -12.65 6.67
C VAL A 158 12.15 -14.07 6.69
N GLU A 159 13.11 -14.35 7.58
CA GLU A 159 13.69 -15.70 7.73
C GLU A 159 12.63 -16.75 8.01
N GLN A 160 11.73 -16.49 8.96
CA GLN A 160 10.65 -17.40 9.30
C GLN A 160 9.73 -17.66 8.10
N ARG A 161 9.39 -16.62 7.31
CA ARG A 161 8.54 -16.78 6.13
C ARG A 161 9.22 -17.55 5.02
N VAL A 162 10.51 -17.32 4.80
CA VAL A 162 11.31 -18.03 3.80
C VAL A 162 11.49 -19.50 4.20
N GLN A 163 11.76 -19.79 5.47
CA GLN A 163 11.80 -21.14 6.02
C GLN A 163 10.46 -21.87 5.85
N ASN A 164 9.35 -21.14 5.94
CA ASN A 164 7.99 -21.66 5.69
C ASN A 164 7.63 -21.72 4.18
N GLY A 165 8.59 -21.53 3.27
CA GLY A 165 8.42 -21.74 1.83
C GLY A 165 8.17 -20.49 1.00
N ALA A 166 8.21 -19.28 1.57
CA ALA A 166 8.09 -18.06 0.78
C ALA A 166 9.30 -17.89 -0.14
N LYS A 167 9.05 -17.57 -1.41
CA LYS A 167 10.04 -17.29 -2.44
C LYS A 167 10.08 -15.81 -2.86
N GLN A 168 9.08 -15.06 -2.46
CA GLN A 168 8.98 -13.63 -2.72
C GLN A 168 8.58 -12.90 -1.44
N ILE A 169 9.36 -11.91 -1.07
CA ILE A 169 9.11 -11.05 0.09
C ILE A 169 8.79 -9.65 -0.41
N PHE A 170 7.60 -9.16 -0.07
CA PHE A 170 7.18 -7.79 -0.38
C PHE A 170 7.26 -6.95 0.89
N LEU A 171 8.26 -6.08 0.97
CA LEU A 171 8.36 -5.10 2.04
C LEU A 171 7.25 -4.05 1.87
N THR A 172 6.49 -3.81 2.91
CA THR A 172 5.32 -2.92 2.83
C THR A 172 5.20 -1.98 4.03
N ALA A 173 4.85 -0.74 3.73
CA ALA A 173 4.52 0.33 4.66
C ALA A 173 3.48 1.25 4.00
N GLN A 174 3.01 2.30 4.71
CA GLN A 174 2.30 3.40 4.06
C GLN A 174 3.22 4.15 3.10
N ASP A 175 4.50 4.22 3.46
CA ASP A 175 5.58 4.80 2.69
C ASP A 175 6.88 4.10 3.11
N GLY A 176 7.57 3.45 2.17
CA GLY A 176 8.83 2.76 2.46
C GLY A 176 9.99 3.72 2.70
N GLY A 177 9.94 4.91 2.09
CA GLY A 177 11.00 5.92 2.22
C GLY A 177 11.19 6.48 3.64
N VAL A 178 10.20 6.30 4.52
CA VAL A 178 10.31 6.74 5.93
C VAL A 178 10.91 5.69 6.85
N TYR A 179 11.19 4.48 6.36
CA TYR A 179 11.69 3.40 7.21
C TYR A 179 12.97 3.83 7.95
N GLY A 180 12.97 3.58 9.26
CA GLY A 180 14.12 3.76 10.14
C GLY A 180 14.38 5.20 10.58
N LEU A 181 13.70 6.23 10.00
CA LEU A 181 13.88 7.64 10.39
C LEU A 181 13.66 7.89 11.90
N ASP A 182 12.78 7.13 12.52
CA ASP A 182 12.48 7.17 13.95
C ASP A 182 13.48 6.36 14.83
N GLN A 183 14.43 5.67 14.20
CA GLN A 183 15.40 4.77 14.87
C GLN A 183 16.86 5.03 14.46
N GLY A 184 17.12 6.03 13.60
CA GLY A 184 18.46 6.35 13.12
C GLY A 184 19.00 5.42 12.03
N HIS A 185 18.10 4.69 11.35
CA HIS A 185 18.39 3.83 10.20
C HIS A 185 17.66 4.32 8.96
N ARG A 186 17.99 3.75 7.81
CA ARG A 186 17.35 4.06 6.54
C ARG A 186 16.96 2.77 5.79
N LEU A 187 16.12 2.93 4.78
CA LEU A 187 15.66 1.80 3.98
C LEU A 187 16.80 0.99 3.31
N PRO A 188 17.88 1.58 2.80
CA PRO A 188 19.04 0.82 2.30
C PRO A 188 19.61 -0.14 3.35
N ASP A 189 19.80 0.31 4.60
CA ASP A 189 20.34 -0.53 5.69
C ASP A 189 19.51 -1.81 5.90
N LEU A 190 18.17 -1.66 5.83
CA LEU A 190 17.27 -2.82 5.91
C LEU A 190 17.42 -3.74 4.69
N VAL A 191 17.46 -3.16 3.48
CA VAL A 191 17.58 -3.96 2.24
C VAL A 191 18.87 -4.76 2.25
N GLU A 192 19.98 -4.15 2.65
CA GLU A 192 21.28 -4.80 2.78
C GLU A 192 21.22 -5.95 3.79
N ALA A 193 20.74 -5.70 5.02
CA ALA A 193 20.59 -6.73 6.04
C ALA A 193 19.72 -7.93 5.59
N LEU A 194 18.66 -7.68 4.82
CA LEU A 194 17.82 -8.73 4.27
C LEU A 194 18.51 -9.50 3.12
N CYS A 195 19.42 -8.86 2.43
CA CYS A 195 20.21 -9.50 1.38
C CYS A 195 21.27 -10.48 1.92
N GLU A 196 21.66 -10.35 3.19
CA GLU A 196 22.60 -11.27 3.87
C GLU A 196 21.94 -12.60 4.32
N ILE A 197 20.61 -12.71 4.31
CA ILE A 197 19.91 -13.93 4.72
C ILE A 197 20.27 -15.10 3.78
N GLU A 198 20.76 -16.21 4.33
CA GLU A 198 21.22 -17.40 3.61
C GLU A 198 20.06 -18.28 3.09
N HIS A 199 19.17 -17.70 2.24
CA HIS A 199 18.06 -18.43 1.62
C HIS A 199 17.79 -17.91 0.22
N ASP A 200 17.20 -18.76 -0.64
CA ASP A 200 16.78 -18.35 -1.98
C ASP A 200 15.38 -17.72 -1.98
N PHE A 201 15.33 -16.38 -2.09
CA PHE A 201 14.12 -15.60 -2.26
C PHE A 201 14.40 -14.30 -3.00
N LYS A 202 13.34 -13.65 -3.46
CA LYS A 202 13.37 -12.33 -4.07
C LYS A 202 12.70 -11.30 -3.18
N LEU A 203 13.28 -10.09 -3.18
CA LEU A 203 12.84 -8.96 -2.35
C LEU A 203 12.24 -7.87 -3.23
N ARG A 204 11.01 -7.47 -2.94
CA ARG A 204 10.36 -6.31 -3.56
C ARG A 204 10.18 -5.21 -2.53
N VAL A 205 10.75 -4.04 -2.82
CA VAL A 205 10.53 -2.83 -2.03
C VAL A 205 9.18 -2.21 -2.40
N GLY A 206 8.43 -1.77 -1.40
CA GLY A 206 7.15 -1.09 -1.56
C GLY A 206 7.30 0.33 -2.12
N MET A 207 6.20 1.09 -2.16
CA MET A 207 6.21 2.45 -2.68
C MET A 207 7.00 3.39 -1.75
N MET A 208 7.66 4.39 -2.35
CA MET A 208 8.45 5.40 -1.66
C MET A 208 8.09 6.79 -2.18
N ASN A 209 7.80 7.73 -1.27
CA ASN A 209 7.59 9.12 -1.65
C ASN A 209 8.94 9.76 -2.04
N VAL A 210 8.97 10.39 -3.18
CA VAL A 210 10.17 11.04 -3.73
C VAL A 210 10.83 11.97 -2.72
N SER A 211 10.09 12.87 -2.07
CA SER A 211 10.64 13.83 -1.10
C SER A 211 11.33 13.19 0.11
N LEU A 212 11.02 11.93 0.41
CA LEU A 212 11.54 11.21 1.59
C LEU A 212 12.74 10.32 1.27
N ILE A 213 13.13 10.27 0.01
CA ILE A 213 14.26 9.46 -0.45
C ILE A 213 15.32 10.26 -1.21
N LEU A 214 15.15 11.59 -1.36
CA LEU A 214 16.09 12.42 -2.11
C LEU A 214 17.52 12.34 -1.55
N ASP A 215 17.63 12.34 -0.24
CA ASP A 215 18.90 12.29 0.50
C ASP A 215 19.56 10.90 0.55
N ILE A 216 18.83 9.84 0.14
CA ILE A 216 19.32 8.45 0.12
C ILE A 216 19.16 7.81 -1.28
N ALA A 217 18.91 8.60 -2.31
CA ALA A 217 18.60 8.05 -3.64
C ALA A 217 19.77 7.22 -4.21
N GLU A 218 21.00 7.66 -3.99
CA GLU A 218 22.20 6.94 -4.43
C GLU A 218 22.36 5.61 -3.69
N ASP A 219 22.22 5.59 -2.36
CA ASP A 219 22.30 4.38 -1.54
C ASP A 219 21.18 3.40 -1.89
N LEU A 220 19.97 3.91 -2.20
CA LEU A 220 18.87 3.07 -2.68
C LEU A 220 19.19 2.45 -4.03
N VAL A 221 19.72 3.21 -4.98
CA VAL A 221 20.11 2.68 -6.28
C VAL A 221 21.15 1.58 -6.10
N GLU A 222 22.15 1.75 -5.21
CA GLU A 222 23.15 0.74 -4.92
C GLU A 222 22.52 -0.53 -4.33
N ALA A 223 21.66 -0.40 -3.33
CA ALA A 223 20.94 -1.53 -2.73
C ALA A 223 20.08 -2.31 -3.76
N PHE A 224 19.52 -1.61 -4.76
CA PHE A 224 18.74 -2.24 -5.84
C PHE A 224 19.58 -2.99 -6.87
N LYS A 225 20.90 -2.82 -6.90
CA LYS A 225 21.82 -3.61 -7.76
C LYS A 225 21.93 -5.06 -7.29
N HIS A 226 21.63 -5.32 -6.00
CA HIS A 226 21.74 -6.68 -5.47
C HIS A 226 20.80 -7.65 -6.21
N PRO A 227 21.28 -8.82 -6.68
CA PRO A 227 20.51 -9.74 -7.52
C PRO A 227 19.24 -10.29 -6.87
N ARG A 228 19.12 -10.21 -5.56
CA ARG A 228 17.94 -10.60 -4.79
C ARG A 228 16.82 -9.58 -4.86
N VAL A 229 17.15 -8.31 -5.08
CA VAL A 229 16.15 -7.22 -5.14
C VAL A 229 15.55 -7.18 -6.55
N TYR A 230 14.21 -7.12 -6.60
CA TYR A 230 13.53 -6.88 -7.87
C TYR A 230 13.86 -5.48 -8.40
N ARG A 231 14.22 -5.37 -9.65
CA ARG A 231 14.41 -4.10 -10.35
C ARG A 231 13.06 -3.44 -10.66
N PHE A 232 12.33 -3.17 -9.60
CA PHE A 232 11.02 -2.55 -9.61
C PHE A 232 10.98 -1.42 -8.58
N VAL A 233 10.82 -0.19 -9.05
CA VAL A 233 10.73 0.99 -8.18
C VAL A 233 9.37 1.63 -8.32
N HIS A 234 8.71 1.92 -7.18
CA HIS A 234 7.41 2.57 -7.15
C HIS A 234 7.53 3.95 -6.49
N LEU A 235 7.47 4.99 -7.31
CA LEU A 235 7.66 6.40 -6.96
C LEU A 235 6.41 7.22 -7.34
N PRO A 236 5.44 7.41 -6.44
CA PRO A 236 4.23 8.18 -6.74
C PRO A 236 4.51 9.67 -6.91
N VAL A 237 4.53 10.18 -8.14
CA VAL A 237 4.71 11.62 -8.41
C VAL A 237 3.47 12.44 -8.11
N GLN A 238 2.30 11.92 -8.44
CA GLN A 238 0.95 12.47 -8.28
C GLN A 238 0.54 13.51 -9.33
N SER A 239 1.42 14.41 -9.78
CA SER A 239 1.14 15.41 -10.82
C SER A 239 2.41 15.73 -11.62
N GLY A 240 2.27 16.14 -12.86
CA GLY A 240 3.35 16.69 -13.68
C GLY A 240 3.45 18.21 -13.60
N SER A 241 2.72 18.87 -12.69
CA SER A 241 2.76 20.31 -12.48
C SER A 241 3.30 20.62 -11.09
N ASP A 242 4.43 21.36 -11.01
CA ASP A 242 5.01 21.77 -9.74
C ASP A 242 4.05 22.61 -8.91
N ARG A 243 3.23 23.47 -9.56
CA ARG A 243 2.17 24.22 -8.89
C ARG A 243 1.17 23.29 -8.17
N ILE A 244 0.79 22.20 -8.80
CA ILE A 244 -0.13 21.22 -8.19
C ILE A 244 0.59 20.40 -7.11
N LEU A 245 1.86 20.03 -7.30
CA LEU A 245 2.67 19.34 -6.29
C LEU A 245 2.83 20.20 -5.03
N GLU A 246 3.01 21.51 -5.18
CA GLU A 246 3.05 22.46 -4.06
C GLU A 246 1.71 22.51 -3.31
N LEU A 247 0.58 22.64 -4.04
CA LEU A 247 -0.76 22.60 -3.44
C LEU A 247 -1.08 21.26 -2.77
N MET A 248 -0.52 20.18 -3.28
CA MET A 248 -0.59 18.84 -2.68
C MET A 248 0.33 18.67 -1.48
N GLU A 249 1.22 19.63 -1.20
CA GLU A 249 2.28 19.55 -0.16
C GLU A 249 3.14 18.29 -0.33
N ARG A 250 3.58 17.99 -1.57
CA ARG A 250 4.37 16.81 -1.87
C ARG A 250 5.82 16.88 -1.44
N GLY A 251 6.36 18.11 -1.24
CA GLY A 251 7.74 18.33 -0.81
C GLY A 251 8.81 17.93 -1.83
N HIS A 252 8.42 17.76 -3.10
CA HIS A 252 9.34 17.55 -4.24
C HIS A 252 8.77 18.18 -5.50
N THR A 253 9.64 18.44 -6.47
CA THR A 253 9.32 18.95 -7.80
C THR A 253 9.26 17.84 -8.83
N VAL A 254 8.77 18.14 -10.03
CA VAL A 254 8.85 17.25 -11.19
C VAL A 254 10.30 16.93 -11.53
N SER A 255 11.20 17.92 -11.40
CA SER A 255 12.65 17.73 -11.62
C SER A 255 13.25 16.73 -10.64
N ASP A 256 12.90 16.79 -9.34
CA ASP A 256 13.37 15.82 -8.34
C ASP A 256 12.93 14.40 -8.71
N PHE A 257 11.65 14.24 -9.10
CA PHE A 257 11.13 12.94 -9.53
C PHE A 257 11.86 12.40 -10.77
N THR A 258 12.04 13.23 -11.79
CA THR A 258 12.71 12.79 -13.03
C THR A 258 14.19 12.50 -12.79
N HIS A 259 14.84 13.23 -11.90
CA HIS A 259 16.21 12.98 -11.46
C HIS A 259 16.34 11.59 -10.81
N VAL A 260 15.50 11.28 -9.81
CA VAL A 260 15.52 9.97 -9.14
C VAL A 260 15.26 8.84 -10.13
N VAL A 261 14.26 8.99 -11.02
CA VAL A 261 13.97 7.98 -12.04
C VAL A 261 15.16 7.77 -12.98
N SER A 262 15.83 8.87 -13.37
CA SER A 262 17.00 8.81 -14.26
C SER A 262 18.18 8.12 -13.60
N SER A 263 18.43 8.35 -12.31
CA SER A 263 19.47 7.67 -11.53
C SER A 263 19.23 6.16 -11.48
N PHE A 264 18.01 5.72 -11.20
CA PHE A 264 17.67 4.29 -11.25
C PHE A 264 17.86 3.69 -12.65
N ARG A 265 17.46 4.39 -13.72
CA ARG A 265 17.58 3.88 -15.10
C ARG A 265 19.02 3.86 -15.59
N TYR A 266 19.85 4.79 -15.16
CA TYR A 266 21.25 4.84 -15.54
C TYR A 266 22.01 3.62 -15.01
N GLU A 267 21.78 3.27 -13.75
CA GLU A 267 22.47 2.18 -13.05
C GLU A 267 21.79 0.80 -13.27
N LEU A 268 20.47 0.79 -13.48
CA LEU A 268 19.69 -0.43 -13.64
C LEU A 268 18.89 -0.36 -14.95
N ARG A 269 19.51 -0.77 -16.06
CA ARG A 269 18.95 -0.62 -17.43
C ARG A 269 17.55 -1.19 -17.62
N ASP A 270 17.21 -2.28 -16.92
CA ASP A 270 15.95 -3.01 -17.00
C ASP A 270 14.98 -2.68 -15.84
N VAL A 271 15.20 -1.57 -15.12
CA VAL A 271 14.34 -1.20 -14.01
C VAL A 271 12.92 -0.86 -14.48
N THR A 272 11.96 -1.50 -13.86
CA THR A 272 10.53 -1.18 -14.02
C THR A 272 10.15 -0.02 -13.11
N VAL A 273 9.76 1.10 -13.70
CA VAL A 273 9.26 2.25 -12.98
C VAL A 273 7.74 2.17 -12.89
N SER A 274 7.21 2.25 -11.65
CA SER A 274 5.79 2.43 -11.35
C SER A 274 5.57 3.81 -10.73
N THR A 275 4.47 4.47 -11.09
CA THR A 275 4.09 5.76 -10.50
C THR A 275 2.58 5.88 -10.33
N ASP A 276 2.15 6.88 -9.56
CA ASP A 276 0.74 7.19 -9.34
C ASP A 276 0.45 8.62 -9.75
N PHE A 277 -0.74 8.86 -10.32
CA PHE A 277 -1.26 10.17 -10.62
C PHE A 277 -2.63 10.38 -9.99
N ILE A 278 -2.85 11.58 -9.46
CA ILE A 278 -4.17 12.07 -9.03
C ILE A 278 -4.61 13.15 -10.02
N VAL A 279 -5.69 12.90 -10.75
CA VAL A 279 -6.27 13.86 -11.69
C VAL A 279 -7.47 14.59 -11.09
N GLY A 280 -7.64 15.85 -11.46
CA GLY A 280 -8.73 16.68 -10.98
C GLY A 280 -8.57 17.12 -9.52
N PHE A 281 -7.33 17.32 -9.08
CA PHE A 281 -7.05 17.99 -7.83
C PHE A 281 -7.65 19.41 -7.84
N PRO A 282 -8.11 19.95 -6.70
CA PRO A 282 -8.63 21.32 -6.64
C PRO A 282 -7.68 22.33 -7.30
N SER A 283 -8.25 23.21 -8.11
CA SER A 283 -7.53 24.22 -8.90
C SER A 283 -6.65 23.70 -10.04
N GLU A 284 -6.65 22.39 -10.33
CA GLU A 284 -5.91 21.85 -11.49
C GLU A 284 -6.50 22.41 -12.79
N THR A 285 -5.68 23.15 -13.54
CA THR A 285 -6.04 23.74 -14.85
C THR A 285 -5.86 22.74 -16.00
N SER A 286 -6.15 23.15 -17.21
CA SER A 286 -5.87 22.35 -18.41
C SER A 286 -4.36 22.32 -18.72
N GLU A 287 -3.64 23.35 -18.36
CA GLU A 287 -2.18 23.46 -18.48
C GLU A 287 -1.48 22.48 -17.52
N ASP A 288 -1.91 22.42 -16.25
CA ASP A 288 -1.41 21.48 -15.26
C ASP A 288 -1.63 20.03 -15.69
N PHE A 289 -2.82 19.76 -16.24
CA PHE A 289 -3.14 18.42 -16.73
C PHE A 289 -2.30 18.05 -17.98
N ARG A 290 -2.05 19.01 -18.89
CA ARG A 290 -1.14 18.78 -20.04
C ARG A 290 0.27 18.47 -19.55
N ALA A 291 0.81 19.22 -18.60
CA ALA A 291 2.11 18.93 -18.01
C ALA A 291 2.17 17.50 -17.41
N THR A 292 1.07 17.03 -16.80
CA THR A 292 0.97 15.64 -16.31
C THR A 292 1.02 14.62 -17.44
N VAL A 293 0.35 14.89 -18.57
CA VAL A 293 0.41 14.01 -19.76
C VAL A 293 1.80 14.01 -20.38
N ASP A 294 2.45 15.15 -20.43
CA ASP A 294 3.80 15.29 -21.01
C ASP A 294 4.84 14.59 -20.13
N LEU A 295 4.75 14.72 -18.80
CA LEU A 295 5.59 13.95 -17.87
C LEU A 295 5.40 12.43 -18.03
N LEU A 296 4.16 11.97 -18.19
CA LEU A 296 3.90 10.55 -18.44
C LEU A 296 4.54 10.05 -19.72
N ARG A 297 4.57 10.86 -20.79
CA ARG A 297 5.25 10.54 -22.06
C ARG A 297 6.76 10.51 -21.90
N GLU A 298 7.32 11.50 -21.24
CA GLU A 298 8.76 11.64 -20.99
C GLU A 298 9.29 10.47 -20.17
N VAL A 299 8.67 10.20 -19.03
CA VAL A 299 9.09 9.15 -18.11
C VAL A 299 8.75 7.75 -18.62
N ALA A 300 7.68 7.63 -19.41
CA ALA A 300 7.24 6.35 -19.98
C ALA A 300 7.25 5.18 -18.96
N PRO A 301 6.53 5.30 -17.82
CA PRO A 301 6.47 4.26 -16.81
C PRO A 301 5.69 3.04 -17.32
N LEU A 302 6.15 1.83 -16.98
CA LEU A 302 5.44 0.60 -17.38
C LEU A 302 4.16 0.38 -16.56
N LYS A 303 4.13 0.85 -15.32
CA LYS A 303 2.95 0.72 -14.45
C LYS A 303 2.53 2.09 -13.93
N VAL A 304 1.25 2.38 -14.06
CA VAL A 304 0.65 3.64 -13.58
C VAL A 304 -0.67 3.36 -12.88
N ASN A 305 -0.84 3.93 -11.68
CA ASN A 305 -2.13 4.00 -11.04
C ASN A 305 -2.71 5.40 -11.23
N ILE A 306 -3.88 5.51 -11.83
CA ILE A 306 -4.56 6.79 -12.08
C ILE A 306 -5.79 6.88 -11.19
N THR A 307 -5.77 7.83 -10.28
CA THR A 307 -6.86 8.05 -9.32
C THR A 307 -7.47 9.43 -9.53
N ARG A 308 -8.80 9.53 -9.50
CA ARG A 308 -9.49 10.81 -9.46
C ARG A 308 -9.46 11.35 -8.05
N PHE A 309 -9.17 12.64 -7.90
CA PHE A 309 -9.21 13.31 -6.59
C PHE A 309 -10.54 13.05 -5.88
N SER A 310 -10.46 12.78 -4.61
CA SER A 310 -11.62 12.55 -3.74
C SER A 310 -11.39 13.28 -2.42
N GLN A 311 -12.29 14.20 -2.10
CA GLN A 311 -12.24 14.92 -0.82
C GLN A 311 -12.31 13.93 0.36
N ARG A 312 -11.48 14.20 1.37
CA ARG A 312 -11.40 13.41 2.60
C ARG A 312 -11.58 14.34 3.80
N GLU A 313 -12.58 14.07 4.61
CA GLU A 313 -12.84 14.82 5.84
C GLU A 313 -11.61 14.80 6.75
N GLY A 314 -11.28 15.94 7.35
CA GLY A 314 -10.10 16.12 8.19
C GLY A 314 -8.81 16.44 7.44
N THR A 315 -8.80 16.43 6.09
CA THR A 315 -7.65 16.85 5.28
C THR A 315 -7.75 18.33 4.86
N LYS A 316 -6.61 18.98 4.63
CA LYS A 316 -6.58 20.40 4.17
C LYS A 316 -7.31 20.57 2.84
N ALA A 317 -7.14 19.64 1.90
CA ALA A 317 -7.77 19.70 0.59
C ALA A 317 -9.28 19.43 0.62
N PHE A 318 -9.85 19.01 1.75
CA PHE A 318 -11.30 18.86 1.93
C PHE A 318 -12.07 20.15 1.72
N PHE A 319 -11.50 21.28 2.14
CA PHE A 319 -12.13 22.60 2.06
C PHE A 319 -11.93 23.29 0.71
N LEU A 320 -11.13 22.71 -0.18
CA LEU A 320 -10.89 23.28 -1.50
C LEU A 320 -12.02 22.88 -2.47
N ARG A 321 -12.36 23.82 -3.38
CA ARG A 321 -13.37 23.56 -4.39
C ARG A 321 -12.86 22.51 -5.40
N PRO A 322 -13.49 21.34 -5.49
CA PRO A 322 -13.05 20.29 -6.40
C PRO A 322 -13.29 20.65 -7.85
N VAL A 323 -12.49 20.10 -8.74
CA VAL A 323 -12.76 20.06 -10.17
C VAL A 323 -13.99 19.19 -10.42
N THR A 324 -14.83 19.55 -11.40
CA THR A 324 -16.09 18.84 -11.66
C THR A 324 -15.84 17.36 -11.99
N GLY A 325 -16.75 16.50 -11.56
CA GLY A 325 -16.62 15.05 -11.78
C GLY A 325 -16.56 14.63 -13.26
N ARG A 326 -17.14 15.44 -14.15
CA ARG A 326 -17.03 15.25 -15.61
C ARG A 326 -15.58 15.46 -16.06
N VAL A 327 -14.96 16.59 -15.69
CA VAL A 327 -13.56 16.89 -16.02
C VAL A 327 -12.61 15.84 -15.43
N GLN A 328 -12.81 15.45 -14.16
CA GLN A 328 -12.01 14.36 -13.54
C GLN A 328 -12.10 13.06 -14.34
N LYS A 329 -13.31 12.69 -14.79
CA LYS A 329 -13.54 11.48 -15.58
C LYS A 329 -12.85 11.55 -16.94
N ASP A 330 -12.95 12.69 -17.63
CA ASP A 330 -12.34 12.90 -18.95
C ASP A 330 -10.81 12.89 -18.84
N ARG A 331 -10.23 13.58 -17.85
CA ARG A 331 -8.78 13.55 -17.57
C ARG A 331 -8.28 12.12 -17.25
N SER A 332 -9.00 11.40 -16.38
CA SER A 332 -8.65 10.02 -16.04
C SER A 332 -8.65 9.11 -17.29
N ARG A 333 -9.65 9.24 -18.18
CA ARG A 333 -9.71 8.46 -19.41
C ARG A 333 -8.57 8.81 -20.36
N THR A 334 -8.30 10.10 -20.55
CA THR A 334 -7.22 10.59 -21.42
C THR A 334 -5.87 10.07 -20.94
N LEU A 335 -5.57 10.23 -19.65
CA LEU A 335 -4.30 9.78 -19.09
C LEU A 335 -4.16 8.26 -19.15
N THR A 336 -5.25 7.51 -18.95
CA THR A 336 -5.25 6.04 -19.07
C THR A 336 -4.97 5.60 -20.52
N ALA A 337 -5.61 6.23 -21.50
CA ALA A 337 -5.37 5.93 -22.91
C ALA A 337 -3.92 6.22 -23.32
N GLU A 338 -3.39 7.33 -22.84
CA GLU A 338 -2.00 7.73 -23.10
C GLU A 338 -1.00 6.76 -22.45
N HIS A 339 -1.25 6.36 -21.19
CA HIS A 339 -0.43 5.33 -20.55
C HIS A 339 -0.43 4.01 -21.33
N HIS A 340 -1.59 3.54 -21.79
CA HIS A 340 -1.65 2.31 -22.60
C HIS A 340 -0.85 2.42 -23.88
N ARG A 341 -0.85 3.61 -24.54
CA ARG A 341 -0.04 3.86 -25.75
C ARG A 341 1.46 3.77 -25.44
N VAL A 342 1.90 4.47 -24.39
CA VAL A 342 3.28 4.53 -23.94
C VAL A 342 3.76 3.15 -23.48
N ALA A 343 2.98 2.47 -22.65
CA ALA A 343 3.35 1.13 -22.14
C ALA A 343 3.45 0.11 -23.27
N ARG A 344 2.55 0.18 -24.28
CA ARG A 344 2.65 -0.70 -25.47
C ARG A 344 3.93 -0.45 -26.23
N GLN A 345 4.30 0.81 -26.45
CA GLN A 345 5.56 1.16 -27.13
C GLN A 345 6.76 0.59 -26.37
N ARG A 346 6.83 0.80 -25.05
CA ARG A 346 7.92 0.25 -24.20
C ARG A 346 7.96 -1.28 -24.23
N ASN A 347 6.80 -1.95 -24.18
CA ASN A 347 6.75 -3.41 -24.28
C ASN A 347 7.23 -3.93 -25.65
N CYS A 348 6.98 -3.20 -26.72
CA CYS A 348 7.51 -3.57 -28.05
C CYS A 348 9.05 -3.48 -28.11
N GLU A 349 9.66 -2.54 -27.40
CA GLU A 349 11.12 -2.42 -27.29
C GLU A 349 11.74 -3.61 -26.53
N CYS A 350 10.95 -4.31 -25.69
CA CYS A 350 11.38 -5.46 -24.92
C CYS A 350 11.17 -6.83 -25.61
N ILE A 351 10.66 -6.84 -26.86
CA ILE A 351 10.44 -8.11 -27.60
C ILE A 351 11.78 -8.78 -27.91
N GLY A 352 11.91 -10.03 -27.50
CA GLY A 352 13.15 -10.81 -27.65
C GLY A 352 14.05 -10.83 -26.40
N GLU A 353 13.73 -10.02 -25.39
CA GLU A 353 14.43 -9.99 -24.11
C GLU A 353 13.81 -11.01 -23.13
N SER A 354 14.64 -11.57 -22.24
CA SER A 354 14.18 -12.45 -21.18
C SER A 354 14.08 -11.68 -19.87
N TYR A 355 12.87 -11.62 -19.30
CA TYR A 355 12.60 -10.97 -18.02
C TYR A 355 12.11 -11.96 -16.99
N ARG A 356 12.49 -11.74 -15.70
CA ARG A 356 11.86 -12.45 -14.60
C ARG A 356 10.55 -11.74 -14.24
N ALA A 357 9.42 -12.43 -14.35
CA ALA A 357 8.13 -11.91 -13.91
C ALA A 357 8.08 -11.74 -12.39
N LEU A 358 7.37 -10.69 -11.98
CA LEU A 358 7.02 -10.44 -10.57
C LEU A 358 5.85 -11.34 -10.13
#